data_ecad5b1ae899c864b03f35984f31db5c
#
_entry.id   ecad5b1ae899c864b03f35984f31db5c
#
_cell.length_a   1.000
_cell.length_b   1.000
_cell.length_c   1.000
_cell.angle_alpha   90.00
_cell.angle_beta   90.00
_cell.angle_gamma   90.00
#
_symmetry.space_group_name_H-M   'P 1'
#
loop_
_entity.id
_entity.type
_entity.pdbx_description
1 polymer ?
#
loop_
_entity_poly.entity_id
_entity_poly.type
_entity_poly.pdbx_seq_one_letter_code
_entity_poly.pdbx_strand_id
1 'polypeptide(L)'
;HGEEAELAAALGQGSVAEDASLDNAREACEAELLSFSVSQSKKSAVAGRGLVAAYAPVVVALCGHPAVAAGHALLRGAALAALSRLMAIDAEFCEAHLALIFTRARGESDRDARAALMVALGDLAFRFPNAVEPWTEHLYGLKAWGNSLHDPDAGVRQHAVTVLAHLILNDMMKVKGHIAEMARCLEDPDPRVASVARLLFTELSRKHGNPIYNLLPDLLSRLSGDESIEPAVFQRIMTRLLGFIDKDKQTESLADKFTNRFAEAALAKTPKPARDVAFCLSALTLSDRAFKKFMDSWKLYEPALYDKEVYDALAGVVAKGKKNATTGKKATAAGADAVDAARVAVEEFEQKLAAAHVERYESYRSSMRAEGHVFEDEDEPAVKLPTAATEEKEETAEVEEKDEAAAAEEKEEAAEAAAAA
;
A
#
# COMPACT_ATOMS: atom_id res chain seq x y z
N HIS A 1 -11.48 -67.55 -20.51
CA HIS A 1 -12.20 -67.05 -19.31
C HIS A 1 -11.62 -65.74 -18.70
N GLY A 2 -10.32 -65.46 -18.89
CA GLY A 2 -9.71 -64.19 -18.41
C GLY A 2 -10.00 -63.00 -19.35
N GLU A 3 -9.87 -63.24 -20.65
CA GLU A 3 -10.07 -62.18 -21.67
C GLU A 3 -11.54 -61.75 -21.82
N GLU A 4 -12.49 -62.65 -21.63
CA GLU A 4 -13.92 -62.34 -21.65
C GLU A 4 -14.33 -61.49 -20.44
N ALA A 5 -13.72 -61.71 -19.28
CA ALA A 5 -13.97 -60.93 -18.08
C ALA A 5 -13.38 -59.49 -18.16
N GLU A 6 -12.19 -59.36 -18.78
CA GLU A 6 -11.56 -58.04 -19.06
C GLU A 6 -12.36 -57.25 -20.10
N LEU A 7 -12.85 -57.90 -21.15
CA LEU A 7 -13.66 -57.26 -22.18
C LEU A 7 -15.02 -56.81 -21.62
N ALA A 8 -15.65 -57.62 -20.77
CA ALA A 8 -16.89 -57.24 -20.10
C ALA A 8 -16.70 -56.07 -19.10
N ALA A 9 -15.58 -56.03 -18.39
CA ALA A 9 -15.23 -54.92 -17.50
C ALA A 9 -14.93 -53.61 -18.28
N ALA A 10 -14.26 -53.72 -19.45
CA ALA A 10 -14.00 -52.56 -20.30
C ALA A 10 -15.28 -52.01 -20.96
N LEU A 11 -16.20 -52.89 -21.38
CA LEU A 11 -17.52 -52.48 -21.90
C LEU A 11 -18.41 -51.89 -20.82
N GLY A 12 -18.36 -52.38 -19.58
CA GLY A 12 -19.09 -51.82 -18.44
C GLY A 12 -18.58 -50.41 -18.01
N GLN A 13 -17.23 -50.24 -18.09
CA GLN A 13 -16.65 -48.92 -17.81
C GLN A 13 -16.94 -47.90 -18.93
N GLY A 14 -16.99 -48.31 -20.17
CA GLY A 14 -17.38 -47.44 -21.29
C GLY A 14 -18.81 -46.91 -21.18
N SER A 15 -19.76 -47.77 -20.85
CA SER A 15 -21.17 -47.36 -20.70
C SER A 15 -21.40 -46.40 -19.52
N VAL A 16 -20.75 -46.66 -18.38
CA VAL A 16 -20.84 -45.77 -17.20
C VAL A 16 -20.21 -44.38 -17.47
N ALA A 17 -19.11 -44.35 -18.23
CA ALA A 17 -18.49 -43.08 -18.60
C ALA A 17 -19.29 -42.29 -19.65
N GLU A 18 -19.97 -43.00 -20.59
CA GLU A 18 -20.88 -42.38 -21.55
C GLU A 18 -22.16 -41.86 -20.88
N ASP A 19 -22.73 -42.59 -19.95
CA ASP A 19 -23.92 -42.17 -19.17
C ASP A 19 -23.58 -40.94 -18.31
N ALA A 20 -22.42 -40.94 -17.62
CA ALA A 20 -21.97 -39.77 -16.85
C ALA A 20 -21.72 -38.53 -17.73
N SER A 21 -21.22 -38.72 -18.96
CA SER A 21 -21.02 -37.66 -19.94
C SER A 21 -22.35 -37.09 -20.44
N LEU A 22 -23.34 -37.96 -20.67
CA LEU A 22 -24.69 -37.56 -21.09
C LEU A 22 -25.43 -36.82 -19.94
N ASP A 23 -25.28 -37.30 -18.72
CA ASP A 23 -25.88 -36.61 -17.54
C ASP A 23 -25.27 -35.23 -17.32
N ASN A 24 -23.93 -35.10 -17.42
CA ASN A 24 -23.26 -33.80 -17.34
C ASN A 24 -23.69 -32.84 -18.46
N ALA A 25 -23.84 -33.35 -19.68
CA ALA A 25 -24.32 -32.54 -20.81
C ALA A 25 -25.78 -32.11 -20.64
N ARG A 26 -26.62 -32.98 -20.05
CA ARG A 26 -28.01 -32.69 -19.71
C ARG A 26 -28.11 -31.61 -18.61
N GLU A 27 -27.34 -31.74 -17.52
CA GLU A 27 -27.28 -30.76 -16.46
C GLU A 27 -26.82 -29.40 -16.98
N ALA A 28 -25.79 -29.37 -17.83
CA ALA A 28 -25.33 -28.14 -18.47
C ALA A 28 -26.42 -27.48 -19.33
N CYS A 29 -27.13 -28.29 -20.12
CA CYS A 29 -28.25 -27.80 -20.95
C CYS A 29 -29.42 -27.28 -20.12
N GLU A 30 -29.79 -27.97 -19.02
CA GLU A 30 -30.83 -27.53 -18.11
C GLU A 30 -30.43 -26.22 -17.40
N ALA A 31 -29.16 -26.08 -16.98
CA ALA A 31 -28.63 -24.87 -16.39
C ALA A 31 -28.67 -23.69 -17.39
N GLU A 32 -28.34 -23.93 -18.66
CA GLU A 32 -28.37 -22.93 -19.72
C GLU A 32 -29.82 -22.48 -20.03
N LEU A 33 -30.76 -23.42 -20.11
CA LEU A 33 -32.19 -23.13 -20.30
C LEU A 33 -32.77 -22.33 -19.13
N LEU A 34 -32.41 -22.68 -17.90
CA LEU A 34 -32.81 -21.94 -16.70
C LEU A 34 -32.23 -20.50 -16.72
N SER A 35 -30.96 -20.38 -17.05
CA SER A 35 -30.27 -19.08 -17.20
C SER A 35 -30.96 -18.21 -18.23
N PHE A 36 -31.26 -18.76 -19.41
CA PHE A 36 -32.01 -18.06 -20.48
C PHE A 36 -33.41 -17.64 -20.03
N SER A 37 -34.17 -18.54 -19.40
CA SER A 37 -35.51 -18.26 -18.89
C SER A 37 -35.50 -17.14 -17.84
N VAL A 38 -34.55 -17.18 -16.90
CA VAL A 38 -34.36 -16.13 -15.88
C VAL A 38 -33.96 -14.79 -16.54
N SER A 39 -33.09 -14.80 -17.54
CA SER A 39 -32.72 -13.60 -18.29
C SER A 39 -33.88 -12.97 -19.00
N GLN A 40 -34.68 -13.77 -19.71
CA GLN A 40 -35.91 -13.29 -20.38
C GLN A 40 -36.94 -12.75 -19.39
N SER A 41 -37.10 -13.38 -18.23
CA SER A 41 -37.99 -12.91 -17.17
C SER A 41 -37.54 -11.54 -16.62
N LYS A 42 -36.21 -11.34 -16.43
CA LYS A 42 -35.65 -10.07 -15.99
C LYS A 42 -35.85 -8.96 -17.01
N LYS A 43 -35.58 -9.21 -18.31
CA LYS A 43 -35.89 -8.27 -19.40
C LYS A 43 -37.37 -7.92 -19.43
N SER A 44 -38.26 -8.91 -19.33
CA SER A 44 -39.70 -8.69 -19.30
C SER A 44 -40.15 -7.87 -18.09
N ALA A 45 -39.45 -8.00 -16.95
CA ALA A 45 -39.79 -7.24 -15.74
C ALA A 45 -39.56 -5.74 -15.93
N VAL A 46 -38.52 -5.32 -16.67
CA VAL A 46 -38.11 -3.90 -16.82
C VAL A 46 -38.56 -3.31 -18.15
N ALA A 47 -38.55 -4.10 -19.24
CA ALA A 47 -38.86 -3.65 -20.61
C ALA A 47 -40.15 -4.28 -21.21
N GLY A 48 -40.82 -5.18 -20.45
CA GLY A 48 -41.99 -5.90 -20.93
C GLY A 48 -43.31 -5.18 -20.65
N ARG A 49 -44.39 -5.96 -20.40
CA ARG A 49 -45.74 -5.46 -20.14
C ARG A 49 -46.14 -5.49 -18.65
N GLY A 50 -45.21 -5.79 -17.75
CA GLY A 50 -45.44 -5.84 -16.30
C GLY A 50 -45.62 -4.46 -15.67
N LEU A 51 -46.11 -4.44 -14.44
CA LEU A 51 -46.29 -3.20 -13.67
C LEU A 51 -44.99 -2.42 -13.51
N VAL A 52 -43.91 -3.09 -13.19
CA VAL A 52 -42.59 -2.48 -13.03
C VAL A 52 -42.11 -1.84 -14.36
N ALA A 53 -42.28 -2.55 -15.47
CA ALA A 53 -41.94 -2.04 -16.80
C ALA A 53 -42.78 -0.81 -17.18
N ALA A 54 -44.02 -0.71 -16.75
CA ALA A 54 -44.84 0.48 -17.00
C ALA A 54 -44.35 1.73 -16.25
N TYR A 55 -43.72 1.56 -15.08
CA TYR A 55 -43.17 2.68 -14.29
C TYR A 55 -41.71 2.98 -14.59
N ALA A 56 -40.96 2.07 -15.16
CA ALA A 56 -39.54 2.28 -15.46
C ALA A 56 -39.27 3.56 -16.28
N PRO A 57 -40.00 3.87 -17.38
CA PRO A 57 -39.85 5.11 -18.14
C PRO A 57 -40.11 6.37 -17.29
N VAL A 58 -41.06 6.31 -16.37
CA VAL A 58 -41.39 7.42 -15.46
C VAL A 58 -40.25 7.69 -14.52
N VAL A 59 -39.66 6.66 -13.93
CA VAL A 59 -38.47 6.79 -13.06
C VAL A 59 -37.28 7.39 -13.82
N VAL A 60 -37.01 6.89 -15.03
CA VAL A 60 -35.96 7.42 -15.90
C VAL A 60 -36.20 8.89 -16.23
N ALA A 61 -37.46 9.25 -16.61
CA ALA A 61 -37.82 10.62 -16.90
C ALA A 61 -37.67 11.55 -15.69
N LEU A 62 -38.05 11.11 -14.50
CA LEU A 62 -37.85 11.85 -13.24
C LEU A 62 -36.35 12.09 -12.97
N CYS A 63 -35.52 11.08 -13.13
CA CYS A 63 -34.07 11.22 -12.98
C CYS A 63 -33.45 12.16 -14.02
N GLY A 64 -33.99 12.16 -15.24
CA GLY A 64 -33.55 13.04 -16.34
C GLY A 64 -34.05 14.48 -16.22
N HIS A 65 -35.13 14.75 -15.50
CA HIS A 65 -35.83 16.03 -15.52
C HIS A 65 -35.09 17.13 -14.77
N PRO A 66 -34.80 18.29 -15.41
CA PRO A 66 -34.03 19.38 -14.79
C PRO A 66 -34.66 19.95 -13.51
N ALA A 67 -36.00 20.10 -13.47
CA ALA A 67 -36.70 20.64 -12.31
C ALA A 67 -36.63 19.70 -11.09
N VAL A 68 -36.61 18.39 -11.28
CA VAL A 68 -36.39 17.41 -10.20
C VAL A 68 -34.96 17.49 -9.71
N ALA A 69 -34.01 17.61 -10.62
CA ALA A 69 -32.60 17.76 -10.30
C ALA A 69 -32.32 19.02 -9.44
N ALA A 70 -33.01 20.14 -9.73
CA ALA A 70 -32.78 21.40 -9.07
C ALA A 70 -33.60 21.63 -7.79
N GLY A 71 -34.82 21.07 -7.72
CA GLY A 71 -35.82 21.57 -6.78
C GLY A 71 -36.23 20.63 -5.63
N HIS A 72 -36.18 19.33 -5.79
CA HIS A 72 -36.82 18.39 -4.86
C HIS A 72 -35.86 17.28 -4.40
N ALA A 73 -35.07 17.52 -3.35
CA ALA A 73 -34.07 16.59 -2.86
C ALA A 73 -34.64 15.19 -2.54
N LEU A 74 -35.77 15.12 -1.83
CA LEU A 74 -36.40 13.83 -1.51
C LEU A 74 -36.86 13.07 -2.73
N LEU A 75 -37.51 13.76 -3.70
CA LEU A 75 -37.97 13.13 -4.94
C LEU A 75 -36.78 12.69 -5.80
N ARG A 76 -35.73 13.50 -5.86
CA ARG A 76 -34.48 13.18 -6.56
C ARG A 76 -33.82 11.94 -5.98
N GLY A 77 -33.62 11.89 -4.65
CA GLY A 77 -33.04 10.75 -3.96
C GLY A 77 -33.87 9.48 -4.15
N ALA A 78 -35.20 9.57 -4.01
CA ALA A 78 -36.10 8.44 -4.23
C ALA A 78 -36.08 7.94 -5.68
N ALA A 79 -36.05 8.85 -6.67
CA ALA A 79 -35.97 8.49 -8.09
C ALA A 79 -34.64 7.80 -8.43
N LEU A 80 -33.53 8.30 -7.92
CA LEU A 80 -32.21 7.69 -8.11
C LEU A 80 -32.11 6.32 -7.45
N ALA A 81 -32.66 6.16 -6.25
CA ALA A 81 -32.73 4.88 -5.57
C ALA A 81 -33.64 3.87 -6.30
N ALA A 82 -34.74 4.32 -6.87
CA ALA A 82 -35.61 3.48 -7.70
C ALA A 82 -34.91 3.09 -9.02
N LEU A 83 -34.24 4.03 -9.68
CA LEU A 83 -33.49 3.76 -10.91
C LEU A 83 -32.41 2.69 -10.67
N SER A 84 -31.60 2.84 -9.64
CA SER A 84 -30.53 1.88 -9.32
C SER A 84 -31.08 0.47 -9.06
N ARG A 85 -32.22 0.35 -8.40
CA ARG A 85 -32.88 -0.95 -8.18
C ARG A 85 -33.40 -1.56 -9.49
N LEU A 86 -33.95 -0.75 -10.39
CA LEU A 86 -34.36 -1.21 -11.72
C LEU A 86 -33.16 -1.66 -12.55
N MET A 87 -32.06 -0.90 -12.51
CA MET A 87 -30.80 -1.25 -13.17
C MET A 87 -30.22 -2.57 -12.67
N ALA A 88 -30.39 -2.89 -11.39
CA ALA A 88 -29.93 -4.16 -10.82
C ALA A 88 -30.70 -5.39 -11.33
N ILE A 89 -31.85 -5.22 -11.99
CA ILE A 89 -32.67 -6.33 -12.50
C ILE A 89 -32.08 -6.89 -13.80
N ASP A 90 -31.73 -6.03 -14.75
CA ASP A 90 -31.31 -6.41 -16.10
C ASP A 90 -30.07 -5.68 -16.55
N ALA A 91 -29.14 -6.40 -17.21
CA ALA A 91 -27.84 -5.87 -17.64
C ALA A 91 -27.98 -4.81 -18.77
N GLU A 92 -28.84 -5.06 -19.76
CA GLU A 92 -29.05 -4.12 -20.88
C GLU A 92 -29.67 -2.81 -20.38
N PHE A 93 -30.64 -2.92 -19.47
CA PHE A 93 -31.22 -1.73 -18.83
C PHE A 93 -30.16 -0.99 -17.97
N CYS A 94 -29.29 -1.72 -17.28
CA CYS A 94 -28.18 -1.13 -16.52
C CYS A 94 -27.27 -0.34 -17.44
N GLU A 95 -26.74 -0.94 -18.50
CA GLU A 95 -25.82 -0.30 -19.45
C GLU A 95 -26.43 0.95 -20.09
N ALA A 96 -27.72 0.89 -20.47
CA ALA A 96 -28.41 2.03 -21.07
C ALA A 96 -28.53 3.25 -20.14
N HIS A 97 -28.50 3.05 -18.81
CA HIS A 97 -28.76 4.11 -17.84
C HIS A 97 -27.54 4.46 -16.97
N LEU A 98 -26.37 3.80 -17.14
CA LEU A 98 -25.16 4.12 -16.40
C LEU A 98 -24.75 5.60 -16.54
N ALA A 99 -24.75 6.14 -17.76
CA ALA A 99 -24.42 7.54 -17.97
C ALA A 99 -25.34 8.50 -17.21
N LEU A 100 -26.63 8.18 -17.13
CA LEU A 100 -27.60 9.00 -16.41
C LEU A 100 -27.34 8.98 -14.90
N ILE A 101 -27.19 7.79 -14.29
CA ILE A 101 -27.01 7.69 -12.84
C ILE A 101 -25.69 8.33 -12.40
N PHE A 102 -24.60 8.13 -13.17
CA PHE A 102 -23.31 8.76 -12.90
C PHE A 102 -23.34 10.29 -13.05
N THR A 103 -24.04 10.79 -14.06
CA THR A 103 -24.22 12.23 -14.24
C THR A 103 -25.00 12.85 -13.08
N ARG A 104 -26.00 12.16 -12.58
CA ARG A 104 -26.81 12.64 -11.44
C ARG A 104 -26.08 12.49 -10.11
N ALA A 105 -25.37 11.40 -9.89
CA ALA A 105 -24.52 11.23 -8.70
C ALA A 105 -23.50 12.36 -8.57
N ARG A 106 -23.00 12.83 -9.69
CA ARG A 106 -22.07 13.95 -9.78
C ARG A 106 -22.58 15.25 -9.16
N GLY A 107 -23.81 15.60 -9.38
CA GLY A 107 -24.40 16.85 -8.92
C GLY A 107 -25.21 16.72 -7.63
N GLU A 108 -25.15 15.57 -6.95
CA GLU A 108 -25.96 15.35 -5.77
C GLU A 108 -25.44 16.13 -4.56
N SER A 109 -26.24 17.05 -4.06
CA SER A 109 -25.90 17.89 -2.90
C SER A 109 -26.30 17.24 -1.57
N ASP A 110 -27.34 16.41 -1.59
CA ASP A 110 -27.83 15.75 -0.39
C ASP A 110 -26.91 14.59 0.02
N ARG A 111 -26.43 14.61 1.26
CA ARG A 111 -25.47 13.62 1.77
C ARG A 111 -26.06 12.23 1.85
N ASP A 112 -27.34 12.11 2.24
CA ASP A 112 -28.00 10.81 2.43
C ASP A 112 -28.24 10.15 1.06
N ALA A 113 -28.59 10.96 0.05
CA ALA A 113 -28.67 10.51 -1.34
C ALA A 113 -27.30 10.08 -1.89
N ARG A 114 -26.22 10.84 -1.61
CA ARG A 114 -24.86 10.43 -2.00
C ARG A 114 -24.44 9.11 -1.36
N ALA A 115 -24.69 8.94 -0.06
CA ALA A 115 -24.39 7.72 0.66
C ALA A 115 -25.16 6.52 0.08
N ALA A 116 -26.46 6.68 -0.17
CA ALA A 116 -27.28 5.65 -0.79
C ALA A 116 -26.83 5.29 -2.22
N LEU A 117 -26.40 6.29 -2.99
CA LEU A 117 -25.85 6.06 -4.33
C LEU A 117 -24.53 5.29 -4.29
N MET A 118 -23.66 5.53 -3.31
CA MET A 118 -22.42 4.75 -3.16
C MET A 118 -22.72 3.27 -2.97
N VAL A 119 -23.67 2.94 -2.10
CA VAL A 119 -24.11 1.55 -1.88
C VAL A 119 -24.71 0.99 -3.17
N ALA A 120 -25.65 1.70 -3.79
CA ALA A 120 -26.34 1.25 -5.00
C ALA A 120 -25.38 1.01 -6.19
N LEU A 121 -24.40 1.90 -6.38
CA LEU A 121 -23.38 1.74 -7.43
C LEU A 121 -22.43 0.57 -7.11
N GLY A 122 -22.17 0.32 -5.83
CA GLY A 122 -21.46 -0.88 -5.38
C GLY A 122 -22.22 -2.16 -5.70
N ASP A 123 -23.52 -2.19 -5.45
CA ASP A 123 -24.38 -3.32 -5.79
C ASP A 123 -24.43 -3.58 -7.31
N LEU A 124 -24.47 -2.52 -8.11
CA LEU A 124 -24.39 -2.63 -9.58
C LEU A 124 -23.02 -3.15 -10.03
N ALA A 125 -21.93 -2.68 -9.42
CA ALA A 125 -20.57 -3.15 -9.72
C ALA A 125 -20.39 -4.62 -9.35
N PHE A 126 -21.00 -5.07 -8.24
CA PHE A 126 -21.01 -6.47 -7.85
C PHE A 126 -21.81 -7.33 -8.83
N ARG A 127 -22.96 -6.84 -9.28
CA ARG A 127 -23.85 -7.60 -10.14
C ARG A 127 -23.44 -7.61 -11.61
N PHE A 128 -22.92 -6.49 -12.11
CA PHE A 128 -22.52 -6.29 -13.51
C PHE A 128 -21.13 -5.68 -13.60
N PRO A 129 -20.08 -6.40 -13.14
CA PRO A 129 -18.74 -5.84 -13.02
C PRO A 129 -18.20 -5.29 -14.35
N ASN A 130 -18.42 -5.99 -15.45
CA ASN A 130 -17.92 -5.59 -16.77
C ASN A 130 -18.57 -4.29 -17.28
N ALA A 131 -19.85 -4.05 -16.96
CA ALA A 131 -20.57 -2.85 -17.35
C ALA A 131 -20.13 -1.63 -16.52
N VAL A 132 -19.84 -1.83 -15.23
CA VAL A 132 -19.52 -0.76 -14.28
C VAL A 132 -18.02 -0.48 -14.20
N GLU A 133 -17.12 -1.45 -14.50
CA GLU A 133 -15.66 -1.27 -14.43
C GLU A 133 -15.17 0.01 -15.14
N PRO A 134 -15.60 0.35 -16.38
CA PRO A 134 -15.16 1.58 -17.03
C PRO A 134 -15.55 2.88 -16.30
N TRP A 135 -16.57 2.81 -15.45
CA TRP A 135 -17.10 3.95 -14.71
C TRP A 135 -16.50 4.12 -13.32
N THR A 136 -15.74 3.13 -12.83
CA THR A 136 -15.19 3.16 -11.47
C THR A 136 -14.23 4.32 -11.23
N GLU A 137 -13.47 4.74 -12.25
CA GLU A 137 -12.62 5.93 -12.13
C GLU A 137 -13.42 7.22 -11.90
N HIS A 138 -14.66 7.26 -12.35
CA HIS A 138 -15.55 8.41 -12.11
C HIS A 138 -16.08 8.48 -10.67
N LEU A 139 -16.06 7.38 -9.93
CA LEU A 139 -16.48 7.32 -8.53
C LEU A 139 -15.33 7.52 -7.55
N TYR A 140 -14.20 6.90 -7.84
CA TYR A 140 -13.10 6.71 -6.90
C TYR A 140 -11.78 7.30 -7.35
N GLY A 141 -11.69 7.78 -8.62
CA GLY A 141 -10.47 8.33 -9.17
C GLY A 141 -10.18 9.75 -8.68
N LEU A 142 -8.89 10.09 -8.56
CA LEU A 142 -8.41 11.43 -8.16
C LEU A 142 -8.94 12.58 -9.03
N LYS A 143 -9.21 12.31 -10.31
CA LYS A 143 -9.70 13.30 -11.28
C LYS A 143 -11.23 13.37 -11.35
N ALA A 144 -11.91 12.50 -10.63
CA ALA A 144 -13.37 12.51 -10.60
C ALA A 144 -13.85 13.69 -9.72
N TRP A 145 -14.77 14.42 -10.27
CA TRP A 145 -15.56 15.40 -9.56
C TRP A 145 -16.24 14.77 -8.35
N GLY A 146 -15.75 15.00 -7.17
CA GLY A 146 -16.24 14.42 -5.95
C GLY A 146 -15.81 12.96 -5.75
N ASN A 147 -14.51 12.73 -5.75
CA ASN A 147 -13.97 11.49 -5.22
C ASN A 147 -14.67 11.17 -3.89
N SER A 148 -15.49 10.13 -3.91
CA SER A 148 -16.30 9.75 -2.75
C SER A 148 -15.46 9.36 -1.53
N LEU A 149 -14.17 9.02 -1.73
CA LEU A 149 -13.19 8.81 -0.67
C LEU A 149 -12.72 10.11 -0.01
N HIS A 150 -12.97 11.25 -0.65
CA HIS A 150 -12.67 12.60 -0.16
C HIS A 150 -13.94 13.44 0.11
N ASP A 151 -15.10 12.79 0.15
CA ASP A 151 -16.36 13.48 0.46
C ASP A 151 -16.26 14.18 1.82
N PRO A 152 -16.78 15.39 1.98
CA PRO A 152 -16.79 16.08 3.28
C PRO A 152 -17.54 15.30 4.36
N ASP A 153 -18.55 14.51 3.99
CA ASP A 153 -19.30 13.68 4.93
C ASP A 153 -18.62 12.33 5.17
N ALA A 154 -18.33 12.04 6.44
CA ALA A 154 -17.68 10.79 6.84
C ALA A 154 -18.51 9.53 6.53
N GLY A 155 -19.85 9.64 6.54
CA GLY A 155 -20.74 8.53 6.20
C GLY A 155 -20.60 8.14 4.72
N VAL A 156 -20.53 9.12 3.83
CA VAL A 156 -20.30 8.88 2.39
C VAL A 156 -18.93 8.23 2.18
N ARG A 157 -17.86 8.75 2.83
CA ARG A 157 -16.52 8.16 2.76
C ARG A 157 -16.51 6.72 3.27
N GLN A 158 -17.20 6.46 4.40
CA GLN A 158 -17.31 5.12 4.97
C GLN A 158 -17.97 4.14 3.99
N HIS A 159 -19.09 4.51 3.37
CA HIS A 159 -19.75 3.67 2.37
C HIS A 159 -18.85 3.43 1.16
N ALA A 160 -18.17 4.47 0.66
CA ALA A 160 -17.25 4.34 -0.47
C ALA A 160 -16.11 3.36 -0.18
N VAL A 161 -15.45 3.50 0.99
CA VAL A 161 -14.39 2.59 1.42
C VAL A 161 -14.91 1.16 1.60
N THR A 162 -16.09 1.00 2.18
CA THR A 162 -16.71 -0.33 2.40
C THR A 162 -17.01 -1.02 1.07
N VAL A 163 -17.62 -0.32 0.12
CA VAL A 163 -17.92 -0.85 -1.21
C VAL A 163 -16.65 -1.23 -1.96
N LEU A 164 -15.66 -0.34 -1.99
CA LEU A 164 -14.38 -0.63 -2.63
C LEU A 164 -13.66 -1.82 -1.98
N ALA A 165 -13.64 -1.88 -0.66
CA ALA A 165 -13.04 -3.01 0.06
C ALA A 165 -13.72 -4.33 -0.33
N HIS A 166 -15.05 -4.34 -0.42
CA HIS A 166 -15.80 -5.51 -0.83
C HIS A 166 -15.50 -5.94 -2.26
N LEU A 167 -15.47 -5.01 -3.21
CA LEU A 167 -15.15 -5.30 -4.62
C LEU A 167 -13.72 -5.81 -4.80
N ILE A 168 -12.76 -5.21 -4.09
CA ILE A 168 -11.35 -5.62 -4.14
C ILE A 168 -11.13 -6.99 -3.50
N LEU A 169 -11.74 -7.25 -2.34
CA LEU A 169 -11.58 -8.52 -1.64
C LEU A 169 -12.22 -9.70 -2.39
N ASN A 170 -13.27 -9.44 -3.18
CA ASN A 170 -13.91 -10.46 -4.02
C ASN A 170 -13.35 -10.52 -5.46
N ASP A 171 -12.20 -9.88 -5.71
CA ASP A 171 -11.52 -9.86 -7.01
C ASP A 171 -12.39 -9.34 -8.19
N MET A 172 -13.40 -8.51 -7.88
CA MET A 172 -14.30 -7.91 -8.86
C MET A 172 -13.77 -6.61 -9.45
N MET A 173 -12.73 -6.05 -8.84
CA MET A 173 -12.06 -4.83 -9.29
C MET A 173 -10.56 -4.96 -9.16
N LYS A 174 -9.82 -4.40 -10.13
CA LYS A 174 -8.35 -4.34 -10.07
C LYS A 174 -7.88 -3.39 -8.99
N VAL A 175 -7.04 -3.90 -8.08
CA VAL A 175 -6.54 -3.16 -6.91
C VAL A 175 -5.72 -1.93 -7.29
N LYS A 176 -4.88 -2.02 -8.34
CA LYS A 176 -3.85 -1.02 -8.67
C LYS A 176 -4.35 0.42 -8.87
N GLY A 177 -5.57 0.60 -9.37
CA GLY A 177 -6.09 1.93 -9.68
C GLY A 177 -6.39 2.78 -8.43
N HIS A 178 -6.92 2.17 -7.38
CA HIS A 178 -7.55 2.85 -6.26
C HIS A 178 -6.83 2.67 -4.92
N ILE A 179 -5.79 1.83 -4.88
CA ILE A 179 -5.16 1.42 -3.62
C ILE A 179 -4.46 2.58 -2.89
N ALA A 180 -3.95 3.57 -3.60
CA ALA A 180 -3.31 4.74 -2.99
C ALA A 180 -4.33 5.59 -2.22
N GLU A 181 -5.52 5.79 -2.80
CA GLU A 181 -6.62 6.50 -2.14
C GLU A 181 -7.14 5.72 -0.93
N MET A 182 -7.24 4.40 -1.06
CA MET A 182 -7.59 3.53 0.08
C MET A 182 -6.52 3.56 1.18
N ALA A 183 -5.23 3.69 0.82
CA ALA A 183 -4.15 3.83 1.78
C ALA A 183 -4.24 5.17 2.54
N ARG A 184 -4.65 6.25 1.89
CA ARG A 184 -4.92 7.55 2.55
C ARG A 184 -6.01 7.43 3.61
N CYS A 185 -7.04 6.63 3.34
CA CYS A 185 -8.13 6.38 4.29
C CYS A 185 -7.66 5.68 5.60
N LEU A 186 -6.44 5.12 5.65
CA LEU A 186 -5.87 4.60 6.90
C LEU A 186 -5.68 5.69 7.97
N GLU A 187 -5.49 6.93 7.55
CA GLU A 187 -5.30 8.12 8.39
C GLU A 187 -6.49 9.10 8.28
N ASP A 188 -7.68 8.59 7.90
CA ASP A 188 -8.91 9.40 7.88
C ASP A 188 -9.23 9.92 9.29
N PRO A 189 -9.68 11.18 9.43
CA PRO A 189 -10.08 11.75 10.71
C PRO A 189 -11.24 11.00 11.37
N ASP A 190 -12.11 10.34 10.60
CA ASP A 190 -13.17 9.49 11.16
C ASP A 190 -12.65 8.06 11.40
N PRO A 191 -12.68 7.59 12.68
CA PRO A 191 -12.15 6.29 13.05
C PRO A 191 -12.87 5.11 12.39
N ARG A 192 -14.14 5.28 11.96
CA ARG A 192 -14.91 4.26 11.26
C ARG A 192 -14.35 4.03 9.86
N VAL A 193 -14.06 5.11 9.13
CA VAL A 193 -13.42 5.05 7.80
C VAL A 193 -12.05 4.39 7.91
N ALA A 194 -11.21 4.87 8.83
CA ALA A 194 -9.89 4.31 9.06
C ALA A 194 -9.92 2.82 9.47
N SER A 195 -10.93 2.40 10.23
CA SER A 195 -11.08 0.99 10.63
C SER A 195 -11.41 0.08 9.46
N VAL A 196 -12.29 0.51 8.54
CA VAL A 196 -12.61 -0.26 7.32
C VAL A 196 -11.40 -0.36 6.40
N ALA A 197 -10.64 0.74 6.24
CA ALA A 197 -9.40 0.71 5.46
C ALA A 197 -8.36 -0.24 6.07
N ARG A 198 -8.19 -0.24 7.40
CA ARG A 198 -7.29 -1.21 8.09
C ARG A 198 -7.74 -2.65 7.88
N LEU A 199 -9.04 -2.92 7.96
CA LEU A 199 -9.58 -4.25 7.70
C LEU A 199 -9.26 -4.71 6.29
N LEU A 200 -9.45 -3.86 5.27
CA LEU A 200 -9.10 -4.17 3.89
C LEU A 200 -7.64 -4.60 3.76
N PHE A 201 -6.69 -3.81 4.27
CA PHE A 201 -5.26 -4.13 4.14
C PHE A 201 -4.89 -5.39 4.94
N THR A 202 -5.52 -5.61 6.09
CA THR A 202 -5.35 -6.84 6.88
C THR A 202 -5.82 -8.07 6.09
N GLU A 203 -7.00 -8.01 5.50
CA GLU A 203 -7.52 -9.13 4.69
C GLU A 203 -6.72 -9.33 3.39
N LEU A 204 -6.24 -8.25 2.75
CA LEU A 204 -5.34 -8.34 1.60
C LEU A 204 -4.01 -9.01 1.98
N SER A 205 -3.46 -8.73 3.16
CA SER A 205 -2.21 -9.36 3.60
C SER A 205 -2.34 -10.87 3.81
N ARG A 206 -3.55 -11.34 4.15
CA ARG A 206 -3.88 -12.76 4.36
C ARG A 206 -4.12 -13.52 3.05
N LYS A 207 -4.45 -12.82 1.96
CA LYS A 207 -4.62 -13.46 0.65
C LYS A 207 -3.32 -14.13 0.19
N HIS A 208 -3.48 -15.20 -0.59
CA HIS A 208 -2.33 -15.95 -1.12
C HIS A 208 -1.36 -15.03 -1.86
N GLY A 209 -0.07 -15.14 -1.52
CA GLY A 209 0.99 -14.35 -2.15
C GLY A 209 1.16 -12.93 -1.62
N ASN A 210 0.36 -12.50 -0.63
CA ASN A 210 0.36 -11.15 -0.07
C ASN A 210 0.40 -10.06 -1.16
N PRO A 211 -0.76 -9.69 -1.75
CA PRO A 211 -0.81 -8.70 -2.83
C PRO A 211 -0.20 -7.34 -2.46
N ILE A 212 -0.17 -6.98 -1.18
CA ILE A 212 0.39 -5.71 -0.68
C ILE A 212 1.86 -5.56 -1.11
N TYR A 213 2.64 -6.65 -1.03
CA TYR A 213 4.04 -6.64 -1.46
C TYR A 213 4.23 -6.11 -2.90
N ASN A 214 3.33 -6.50 -3.82
CA ASN A 214 3.41 -6.06 -5.22
C ASN A 214 2.91 -4.62 -5.42
N LEU A 215 2.11 -4.11 -4.49
CA LEU A 215 1.51 -2.78 -4.56
C LEU A 215 2.39 -1.70 -3.91
N LEU A 216 3.24 -2.07 -2.95
CA LEU A 216 4.06 -1.13 -2.18
C LEU A 216 4.92 -0.18 -3.04
N PRO A 217 5.61 -0.62 -4.11
CA PRO A 217 6.39 0.31 -4.95
C PRO A 217 5.53 1.35 -5.66
N ASP A 218 4.34 0.96 -6.13
CA ASP A 218 3.39 1.88 -6.77
C ASP A 218 2.77 2.84 -5.75
N LEU A 219 2.47 2.34 -4.54
CA LEU A 219 1.98 3.14 -3.43
C LEU A 219 2.99 4.20 -3.01
N LEU A 220 4.24 3.83 -2.84
CA LEU A 220 5.33 4.75 -2.55
C LEU A 220 5.35 5.90 -3.56
N SER A 221 5.37 5.59 -4.85
CA SER A 221 5.45 6.62 -5.90
C SER A 221 4.23 7.53 -5.94
N ARG A 222 3.03 6.99 -5.76
CA ARG A 222 1.78 7.77 -5.80
C ARG A 222 1.62 8.66 -4.58
N LEU A 223 1.91 8.14 -3.38
CA LEU A 223 1.77 8.88 -2.14
C LEU A 223 2.88 9.93 -1.98
N SER A 224 4.12 9.61 -2.39
CA SER A 224 5.24 10.54 -2.35
C SER A 224 5.10 11.66 -3.39
N GLY A 225 4.52 11.37 -4.56
CA GLY A 225 4.23 12.35 -5.60
C GLY A 225 3.07 13.30 -5.29
N ASP A 226 2.31 13.06 -4.23
CA ASP A 226 1.20 13.90 -3.81
C ASP A 226 1.66 14.94 -2.78
N GLU A 227 1.71 16.21 -3.20
CA GLU A 227 2.12 17.33 -2.34
C GLU A 227 1.11 17.62 -1.21
N SER A 228 -0.14 17.15 -1.34
CA SER A 228 -1.17 17.35 -0.32
C SER A 228 -0.99 16.47 0.91
N ILE A 229 -0.13 15.45 0.83
CA ILE A 229 0.13 14.52 1.93
C ILE A 229 1.30 15.04 2.77
N GLU A 230 1.03 15.31 4.05
CA GLU A 230 2.07 15.67 5.00
C GLU A 230 3.06 14.51 5.22
N PRO A 231 4.37 14.79 5.41
CA PRO A 231 5.37 13.75 5.65
C PRO A 231 5.01 12.82 6.81
N ALA A 232 4.47 13.35 7.90
CA ALA A 232 4.06 12.56 9.06
C ALA A 232 2.91 11.58 8.75
N VAL A 233 1.96 11.99 7.91
CA VAL A 233 0.85 11.13 7.46
C VAL A 233 1.38 10.02 6.57
N PHE A 234 2.24 10.37 5.60
CA PHE A 234 2.92 9.39 4.74
C PHE A 234 3.67 8.34 5.55
N GLN A 235 4.48 8.77 6.51
CA GLN A 235 5.25 7.87 7.39
C GLN A 235 4.35 6.90 8.16
N ARG A 236 3.23 7.37 8.73
CA ARG A 236 2.27 6.50 9.43
C ARG A 236 1.62 5.48 8.52
N ILE A 237 1.20 5.89 7.31
CA ILE A 237 0.62 4.99 6.31
C ILE A 237 1.63 3.91 5.92
N MET A 238 2.85 4.32 5.53
CA MET A 238 3.87 3.38 5.05
C MET A 238 4.34 2.44 6.15
N THR A 239 4.51 2.91 7.38
CA THR A 239 4.87 2.05 8.52
C THR A 239 3.84 0.93 8.72
N ARG A 240 2.56 1.24 8.62
CA ARG A 240 1.51 0.22 8.73
C ARG A 240 1.53 -0.77 7.58
N LEU A 241 1.72 -0.29 6.35
CA LEU A 241 1.75 -1.15 5.16
C LEU A 241 2.98 -2.05 5.11
N LEU A 242 4.13 -1.52 5.49
CA LEU A 242 5.37 -2.29 5.59
C LEU A 242 5.31 -3.35 6.70
N GLY A 243 4.55 -3.10 7.77
CA GLY A 243 4.30 -4.05 8.84
C GLY A 243 3.58 -5.35 8.42
N PHE A 244 2.98 -5.40 7.20
CA PHE A 244 2.41 -6.62 6.64
C PHE A 244 3.43 -7.50 5.89
N ILE A 245 4.70 -7.10 5.84
CA ILE A 245 5.75 -7.82 5.11
C ILE A 245 6.66 -8.52 6.10
N ASP A 246 6.43 -9.82 6.29
CA ASP A 246 7.17 -10.63 7.26
C ASP A 246 8.24 -11.54 6.62
N LYS A 247 8.20 -11.70 5.27
CA LYS A 247 9.08 -12.65 4.58
C LYS A 247 10.38 -12.00 4.14
N ASP A 248 11.53 -12.52 4.60
CA ASP A 248 12.87 -12.01 4.25
C ASP A 248 13.09 -11.81 2.75
N LYS A 249 12.61 -12.76 1.90
CA LYS A 249 12.74 -12.64 0.45
C LYS A 249 11.94 -11.47 -0.13
N GLN A 250 10.78 -11.17 0.46
CA GLN A 250 9.96 -10.04 0.03
C GLN A 250 10.60 -8.72 0.46
N THR A 251 11.11 -8.67 1.69
CA THR A 251 11.83 -7.51 2.23
C THR A 251 13.09 -7.20 1.40
N GLU A 252 13.88 -8.23 1.04
CA GLU A 252 15.05 -8.10 0.17
C GLU A 252 14.70 -7.50 -1.20
N SER A 253 13.66 -8.03 -1.83
CA SER A 253 13.22 -7.54 -3.14
C SER A 253 12.61 -6.14 -3.07
N LEU A 254 11.92 -5.78 -1.95
CA LEU A 254 11.42 -4.42 -1.74
C LEU A 254 12.56 -3.42 -1.53
N ALA A 255 13.57 -3.79 -0.75
CA ALA A 255 14.75 -2.97 -0.55
C ALA A 255 15.43 -2.64 -1.89
N ASP A 256 15.63 -3.63 -2.77
CA ASP A 256 16.15 -3.41 -4.12
C ASP A 256 15.27 -2.44 -4.93
N LYS A 257 13.95 -2.63 -4.91
CA LYS A 257 13.01 -1.77 -5.64
C LYS A 257 13.00 -0.33 -5.10
N PHE A 258 13.05 -0.16 -3.78
CA PHE A 258 13.07 1.16 -3.16
C PHE A 258 14.41 1.87 -3.41
N THR A 259 15.53 1.15 -3.31
CA THR A 259 16.86 1.71 -3.63
C THR A 259 16.91 2.20 -5.08
N ASN A 260 16.36 1.46 -6.04
CA ASN A 260 16.30 1.88 -7.44
C ASN A 260 15.43 3.15 -7.64
N ARG A 261 14.47 3.42 -6.76
CA ARG A 261 13.65 4.64 -6.81
C ARG A 261 14.42 5.92 -6.49
N PHE A 262 15.57 5.84 -5.83
CA PHE A 262 16.42 7.01 -5.64
C PHE A 262 16.87 7.62 -6.97
N ALA A 263 17.08 6.83 -8.02
CA ALA A 263 17.41 7.34 -9.34
C ALA A 263 16.33 8.29 -9.89
N GLU A 264 15.05 7.95 -9.66
CA GLU A 264 13.91 8.80 -10.03
C GLU A 264 13.77 9.99 -9.06
N ALA A 265 13.97 9.75 -7.77
CA ALA A 265 13.87 10.76 -6.72
C ALA A 265 14.94 11.85 -6.83
N ALA A 266 16.15 11.49 -7.26
CA ALA A 266 17.25 12.45 -7.48
C ALA A 266 16.96 13.42 -8.65
N LEU A 267 16.08 13.04 -9.59
CA LEU A 267 15.64 13.89 -10.69
C LEU A 267 14.46 14.79 -10.31
N ALA A 268 13.86 14.58 -9.15
CA ALA A 268 12.73 15.36 -8.67
C ALA A 268 13.17 16.79 -8.28
N LYS A 269 12.28 17.76 -8.49
CA LYS A 269 12.55 19.17 -8.13
C LYS A 269 12.54 19.42 -6.61
N THR A 270 11.94 18.53 -5.85
CA THR A 270 11.77 18.64 -4.39
C THR A 270 12.49 17.50 -3.67
N PRO A 271 13.02 17.67 -2.47
CA PRO A 271 13.68 16.62 -1.70
C PRO A 271 12.70 15.56 -1.15
N LYS A 272 11.40 15.85 -1.13
CA LYS A 272 10.36 14.98 -0.55
C LYS A 272 10.42 13.53 -1.05
N PRO A 273 10.51 13.23 -2.37
CA PRO A 273 10.58 11.85 -2.84
C PRO A 273 11.79 11.08 -2.32
N ALA A 274 12.94 11.73 -2.20
CA ALA A 274 14.14 11.10 -1.66
C ALA A 274 14.02 10.81 -0.16
N ARG A 275 13.44 11.73 0.61
CA ARG A 275 13.13 11.54 2.04
C ARG A 275 12.16 10.39 2.27
N ASP A 276 11.09 10.32 1.48
CA ASP A 276 10.07 9.28 1.56
C ASP A 276 10.65 7.88 1.24
N VAL A 277 11.51 7.79 0.23
CA VAL A 277 12.21 6.54 -0.11
C VAL A 277 13.17 6.14 1.02
N ALA A 278 13.98 7.07 1.53
CA ALA A 278 14.90 6.83 2.63
C ALA A 278 14.17 6.35 3.89
N PHE A 279 13.05 6.99 4.24
CA PHE A 279 12.19 6.56 5.33
C PHE A 279 11.69 5.13 5.15
N CYS A 280 11.16 4.79 3.96
CA CYS A 280 10.67 3.43 3.69
C CYS A 280 11.78 2.38 3.80
N LEU A 281 13.01 2.68 3.36
CA LEU A 281 14.16 1.81 3.54
C LEU A 281 14.53 1.66 5.03
N SER A 282 14.51 2.75 5.79
CA SER A 282 14.79 2.72 7.22
C SER A 282 13.75 1.93 8.02
N ALA A 283 12.50 1.87 7.55
CA ALA A 283 11.44 1.10 8.19
C ALA A 283 11.56 -0.42 7.95
N LEU A 284 12.29 -0.85 6.91
CA LEU A 284 12.52 -2.26 6.62
C LEU A 284 13.61 -2.85 7.54
N THR A 285 13.46 -4.15 7.84
CA THR A 285 14.51 -4.96 8.48
C THR A 285 15.30 -5.67 7.39
N LEU A 286 16.48 -5.18 7.05
CA LEU A 286 17.30 -5.76 5.99
C LEU A 286 18.03 -7.02 6.46
N SER A 287 18.00 -8.08 5.64
CA SER A 287 18.89 -9.23 5.81
C SER A 287 20.31 -8.87 5.40
N ASP A 288 21.32 -9.65 5.84
CA ASP A 288 22.74 -9.42 5.50
C ASP A 288 22.95 -9.30 3.98
N ARG A 289 22.19 -10.07 3.20
CA ARG A 289 22.25 -10.05 1.74
C ARG A 289 21.63 -8.79 1.15
N ALA A 290 20.48 -8.36 1.69
CA ALA A 290 19.85 -7.11 1.28
C ALA A 290 20.71 -5.91 1.65
N PHE A 291 21.36 -5.96 2.82
CA PHE A 291 22.25 -4.90 3.27
C PHE A 291 23.51 -4.77 2.38
N LYS A 292 24.12 -5.89 1.97
CA LYS A 292 25.23 -5.86 1.01
C LYS A 292 24.83 -5.23 -0.32
N LYS A 293 23.67 -5.62 -0.87
CA LYS A 293 23.16 -5.00 -2.11
C LYS A 293 22.89 -3.51 -1.95
N PHE A 294 22.38 -3.10 -0.78
CA PHE A 294 22.19 -1.68 -0.47
C PHE A 294 23.53 -0.93 -0.50
N MET A 295 24.58 -1.47 0.12
CA MET A 295 25.93 -0.88 0.06
C MET A 295 26.48 -0.80 -1.38
N ASP A 296 26.28 -1.86 -2.18
CA ASP A 296 26.74 -1.92 -3.59
C ASP A 296 26.01 -0.89 -4.48
N SER A 297 24.78 -0.53 -4.10
CA SER A 297 23.94 0.44 -4.83
C SER A 297 24.25 1.91 -4.50
N TRP A 298 25.40 2.21 -3.91
CA TRP A 298 25.84 3.52 -3.44
C TRP A 298 25.52 4.67 -4.40
N LYS A 299 25.83 4.51 -5.68
CA LYS A 299 25.68 5.56 -6.71
C LYS A 299 24.24 6.06 -6.89
N LEU A 300 23.24 5.32 -6.43
CA LEU A 300 21.83 5.67 -6.62
C LEU A 300 21.36 6.71 -5.61
N TYR A 301 21.85 6.65 -4.37
CA TYR A 301 21.40 7.53 -3.28
C TYR A 301 22.44 8.55 -2.85
N GLU A 302 23.70 8.41 -3.24
CA GLU A 302 24.75 9.39 -3.00
C GLU A 302 24.35 10.84 -3.39
N PRO A 303 23.70 11.10 -4.55
CA PRO A 303 23.29 12.44 -4.92
C PRO A 303 22.26 13.06 -3.98
N ALA A 304 21.47 12.23 -3.25
CA ALA A 304 20.45 12.70 -2.33
C ALA A 304 20.98 12.96 -0.90
N LEU A 305 22.25 12.63 -0.61
CA LEU A 305 22.85 12.78 0.71
C LEU A 305 23.09 14.25 1.13
N TYR A 306 22.81 15.22 0.28
CA TYR A 306 22.82 16.64 0.69
C TYR A 306 21.72 16.95 1.72
N ASP A 307 20.68 16.13 1.79
CA ASP A 307 19.54 16.30 2.68
C ASP A 307 19.75 15.55 3.99
N LYS A 308 19.66 16.27 5.11
CA LYS A 308 19.86 15.72 6.46
C LYS A 308 18.88 14.60 6.81
N GLU A 309 17.59 14.73 6.44
CA GLU A 309 16.59 13.72 6.74
C GLU A 309 16.87 12.41 5.98
N VAL A 310 17.37 12.52 4.74
CA VAL A 310 17.80 11.35 3.96
C VAL A 310 19.01 10.69 4.62
N TYR A 311 20.00 11.49 5.03
CA TYR A 311 21.18 10.98 5.74
C TYR A 311 20.80 10.27 7.04
N ASP A 312 19.99 10.89 7.90
CA ASP A 312 19.58 10.33 9.19
C ASP A 312 18.81 9.00 9.01
N ALA A 313 17.93 8.94 7.99
CA ALA A 313 17.19 7.71 7.68
C ALA A 313 18.14 6.58 7.22
N LEU A 314 19.11 6.87 6.33
CA LEU A 314 20.06 5.88 5.84
C LEU A 314 21.08 5.48 6.91
N ALA A 315 21.54 6.40 7.76
CA ALA A 315 22.35 6.08 8.93
C ALA A 315 21.60 5.12 9.88
N GLY A 316 20.29 5.30 10.05
CA GLY A 316 19.43 4.37 10.76
C GLY A 316 19.40 2.97 10.15
N VAL A 317 19.44 2.84 8.81
CA VAL A 317 19.57 1.55 8.11
C VAL A 317 20.91 0.89 8.44
N VAL A 318 22.00 1.65 8.40
CA VAL A 318 23.35 1.16 8.70
C VAL A 318 23.47 0.70 10.16
N ALA A 319 22.94 1.48 11.10
CA ALA A 319 22.90 1.12 12.52
C ALA A 319 22.12 -0.18 12.78
N LYS A 320 21.01 -0.42 12.08
CA LYS A 320 20.28 -1.70 12.13
C LYS A 320 21.11 -2.85 11.54
N GLY A 321 21.79 -2.62 10.41
CA GLY A 321 22.71 -3.58 9.80
C GLY A 321 23.83 -3.98 10.74
N LYS A 322 24.44 -3.02 11.46
CA LYS A 322 25.48 -3.24 12.48
C LYS A 322 24.98 -4.14 13.62
N LYS A 323 23.78 -3.87 14.13
CA LYS A 323 23.14 -4.72 15.16
C LYS A 323 22.89 -6.15 14.67
N ASN A 324 22.42 -6.33 13.45
CA ASN A 324 22.17 -7.65 12.88
C ASN A 324 23.46 -8.45 12.67
N ALA A 325 24.54 -7.79 12.24
CA ALA A 325 25.85 -8.40 12.10
C ALA A 325 26.43 -8.90 13.45
N THR A 326 26.14 -8.19 14.55
CA THR A 326 26.64 -8.55 15.89
C THR A 326 25.77 -9.58 16.63
N THR A 327 24.45 -9.60 16.42
CA THR A 327 23.48 -10.42 17.20
C THR A 327 22.89 -11.58 16.42
N GLY A 328 23.15 -11.72 15.12
CA GLY A 328 22.55 -12.75 14.27
C GLY A 328 22.96 -14.18 14.65
N LYS A 329 22.00 -15.12 14.66
CA LYS A 329 22.24 -16.58 14.89
C LYS A 329 23.30 -17.18 13.94
N LYS A 330 23.63 -16.52 12.86
CA LYS A 330 24.70 -16.91 11.92
C LYS A 330 26.10 -16.49 12.39
N ALA A 331 26.22 -15.54 13.31
CA ALA A 331 27.49 -15.17 13.92
C ALA A 331 28.14 -16.36 14.67
N THR A 332 27.34 -17.29 15.17
CA THR A 332 27.81 -18.52 15.84
C THR A 332 28.25 -19.63 14.86
N ALA A 333 27.85 -19.54 13.59
CA ALA A 333 28.17 -20.56 12.56
C ALA A 333 29.25 -20.11 11.56
N ALA A 334 29.45 -18.77 11.40
CA ALA A 334 30.56 -18.21 10.65
C ALA A 334 31.74 -18.05 11.60
N GLY A 335 32.97 -18.40 11.15
CA GLY A 335 34.16 -18.21 11.98
C GLY A 335 34.31 -16.74 12.40
N ALA A 336 34.94 -16.47 13.54
CA ALA A 336 35.13 -15.13 14.11
C ALA A 336 35.66 -14.13 13.08
N ASP A 337 36.61 -14.53 12.25
CA ASP A 337 37.20 -13.69 11.19
C ASP A 337 36.18 -13.17 10.17
N ALA A 338 35.13 -13.93 9.84
CA ALA A 338 34.11 -13.51 8.87
C ALA A 338 33.11 -12.48 9.48
N VAL A 339 32.88 -12.57 10.78
CA VAL A 339 32.04 -11.62 11.53
C VAL A 339 32.77 -10.29 11.69
N ASP A 340 34.07 -10.34 12.03
CA ASP A 340 34.90 -9.15 12.17
C ASP A 340 35.07 -8.43 10.83
N ALA A 341 35.28 -9.15 9.73
CA ALA A 341 35.37 -8.56 8.40
C ALA A 341 34.03 -7.88 7.97
N ALA A 342 32.90 -8.47 8.31
CA ALA A 342 31.59 -7.86 8.04
C ALA A 342 31.37 -6.59 8.87
N ARG A 343 31.81 -6.58 10.14
CA ARG A 343 31.73 -5.43 11.02
C ARG A 343 32.59 -4.27 10.52
N VAL A 344 33.84 -4.54 10.14
CA VAL A 344 34.76 -3.54 9.57
C VAL A 344 34.16 -2.92 8.28
N ALA A 345 33.61 -3.74 7.39
CA ALA A 345 32.97 -3.25 6.18
C ALA A 345 31.76 -2.34 6.45
N VAL A 346 30.99 -2.61 7.51
CA VAL A 346 29.87 -1.73 7.91
C VAL A 346 30.37 -0.43 8.51
N GLU A 347 31.41 -0.45 9.31
CA GLU A 347 32.04 0.74 9.91
C GLU A 347 32.68 1.63 8.85
N GLU A 348 33.41 1.05 7.90
CA GLU A 348 33.94 1.78 6.74
C GLU A 348 32.82 2.43 5.91
N PHE A 349 31.72 1.71 5.74
CA PHE A 349 30.56 2.24 5.00
C PHE A 349 29.88 3.38 5.76
N GLU A 350 29.76 3.30 7.07
CA GLU A 350 29.24 4.36 7.93
C GLU A 350 30.07 5.65 7.83
N GLN A 351 31.38 5.52 7.90
CA GLN A 351 32.32 6.63 7.71
C GLN A 351 32.22 7.24 6.29
N LYS A 352 32.11 6.38 5.28
CA LYS A 352 31.91 6.83 3.89
C LYS A 352 30.61 7.60 3.72
N LEU A 353 29.50 7.13 4.35
CA LEU A 353 28.20 7.78 4.31
C LEU A 353 28.27 9.17 4.96
N ALA A 354 28.93 9.28 6.11
CA ALA A 354 29.12 10.54 6.82
C ALA A 354 29.98 11.54 6.02
N ALA A 355 31.10 11.08 5.45
CA ALA A 355 31.96 11.93 4.63
C ALA A 355 31.23 12.46 3.39
N ALA A 356 30.49 11.58 2.71
CA ALA A 356 29.74 11.99 1.53
C ALA A 356 28.58 12.94 1.86
N HIS A 357 27.95 12.81 3.02
CA HIS A 357 26.93 13.75 3.47
C HIS A 357 27.52 15.16 3.62
N VAL A 358 28.66 15.30 4.30
CA VAL A 358 29.33 16.59 4.48
C VAL A 358 29.71 17.19 3.12
N GLU A 359 30.36 16.42 2.24
CA GLU A 359 30.79 16.87 0.91
C GLU A 359 29.59 17.34 0.05
N ARG A 360 28.51 16.54 0.02
CA ARG A 360 27.31 16.85 -0.76
C ARG A 360 26.54 18.03 -0.19
N TYR A 361 26.46 18.14 1.14
CA TYR A 361 25.85 19.28 1.81
C TYR A 361 26.60 20.59 1.53
N GLU A 362 27.93 20.59 1.61
CA GLU A 362 28.75 21.77 1.29
C GLU A 362 28.62 22.19 -0.18
N SER A 363 28.60 21.20 -1.08
CA SER A 363 28.38 21.43 -2.51
C SER A 363 26.99 22.04 -2.77
N TYR A 364 25.95 21.50 -2.16
CA TYR A 364 24.59 22.02 -2.24
C TYR A 364 24.50 23.45 -1.67
N ARG A 365 25.08 23.69 -0.48
CA ARG A 365 25.11 25.01 0.16
C ARG A 365 25.84 26.05 -0.70
N SER A 366 26.93 25.66 -1.35
CA SER A 366 27.66 26.51 -2.27
C SER A 366 26.85 26.87 -3.51
N SER A 367 26.13 25.92 -4.10
CA SER A 367 25.26 26.13 -5.25
C SER A 367 24.10 27.10 -4.90
N MET A 368 23.44 26.87 -3.77
CA MET A 368 22.31 27.67 -3.33
C MET A 368 22.74 29.10 -2.93
N ARG A 369 23.95 29.27 -2.37
CA ARG A 369 24.53 30.61 -2.15
C ARG A 369 24.80 31.37 -3.44
N ALA A 370 25.23 30.67 -4.49
CA ALA A 370 25.39 31.25 -5.82
C ALA A 370 24.05 31.70 -6.43
N GLU A 371 22.96 31.07 -6.06
CA GLU A 371 21.58 31.43 -6.44
C GLU A 371 20.96 32.52 -5.54
N GLY A 372 21.68 32.98 -4.52
CA GLY A 372 21.25 34.09 -3.65
C GLY A 372 20.51 33.69 -2.38
N HIS A 373 20.51 32.41 -2.02
CA HIS A 373 19.93 31.96 -0.75
C HIS A 373 20.87 32.22 0.43
N VAL A 374 20.31 32.71 1.55
CA VAL A 374 21.02 32.94 2.80
C VAL A 374 20.71 31.80 3.76
N PHE A 375 21.74 31.13 4.29
CA PHE A 375 21.59 30.09 5.31
C PHE A 375 21.93 30.68 6.67
N GLU A 376 21.15 30.34 7.69
CA GLU A 376 21.46 30.63 9.09
C GLU A 376 22.50 29.64 9.63
N ASP A 377 23.27 30.03 10.65
CA ASP A 377 24.38 29.21 11.19
C ASP A 377 23.90 27.91 11.91
N GLU A 378 22.59 27.77 12.13
CA GLU A 378 21.98 26.56 12.70
C GLU A 378 21.85 25.40 11.69
N ASP A 379 22.08 25.63 10.41
CA ASP A 379 22.03 24.64 9.34
C ASP A 379 23.37 23.88 9.15
N GLU A 380 24.19 23.71 10.18
CA GLU A 380 25.40 22.90 10.10
C GLU A 380 25.11 21.39 9.95
N PRO A 381 25.93 20.65 9.18
CA PRO A 381 25.75 19.20 9.08
C PRO A 381 25.91 18.57 10.47
N ALA A 382 24.98 17.69 10.82
CA ALA A 382 24.89 17.07 12.15
C ALA A 382 26.10 16.17 12.50
N VAL A 383 27.00 15.92 11.55
CA VAL A 383 28.14 15.02 11.70
C VAL A 383 29.42 15.84 11.68
N LYS A 384 30.05 15.99 12.84
CA LYS A 384 31.47 16.38 12.91
C LYS A 384 32.29 15.15 12.56
N LEU A 385 33.03 15.20 11.44
CA LEU A 385 34.03 14.18 11.17
C LEU A 385 35.01 14.13 12.36
N PRO A 386 35.36 12.95 12.87
CA PRO A 386 36.39 12.84 13.88
C PRO A 386 37.67 13.38 13.29
N THR A 387 38.11 14.56 13.75
CA THR A 387 39.44 15.05 13.46
C THR A 387 40.41 14.22 14.28
N ALA A 388 41.61 13.93 13.73
CA ALA A 388 42.66 13.13 14.39
C ALA A 388 42.99 13.57 15.84
N ALA A 389 42.63 14.80 16.23
CA ALA A 389 42.76 15.33 17.58
C ALA A 389 41.65 14.84 18.56
N THR A 390 40.55 14.18 18.06
CA THR A 390 39.49 13.61 18.90
C THR A 390 39.80 12.15 19.21
N GLU A 391 40.46 11.42 18.30
CA GLU A 391 40.92 10.05 18.55
C GLU A 391 41.98 9.99 19.67
N GLU A 392 42.94 10.94 19.72
CA GLU A 392 43.90 11.03 20.83
C GLU A 392 43.24 11.36 22.18
N LYS A 393 42.09 12.05 22.20
CA LYS A 393 41.37 12.35 23.46
C LYS A 393 40.46 11.22 23.94
N GLU A 394 39.86 10.45 23.03
CA GLU A 394 39.09 9.26 23.40
C GLU A 394 39.99 8.12 23.86
N GLU A 395 41.17 7.93 23.19
CA GLU A 395 42.15 6.92 23.60
C GLU A 395 42.77 7.25 24.99
N THR A 396 43.01 8.55 25.27
CA THR A 396 43.51 8.98 26.60
C THR A 396 42.40 8.86 27.67
N ALA A 397 41.13 9.12 27.34
CA ALA A 397 40.03 8.97 28.30
C ALA A 397 39.72 7.49 28.62
N GLU A 398 39.80 6.58 27.65
CA GLU A 398 39.67 5.12 27.91
C GLU A 398 40.82 4.55 28.71
N VAL A 399 42.03 5.11 28.61
CA VAL A 399 43.18 4.70 29.41
C VAL A 399 43.03 5.22 30.83
N GLU A 400 42.59 6.47 31.04
CA GLU A 400 42.33 7.03 32.38
C GLU A 400 41.20 6.32 33.11
N GLU A 401 40.10 5.92 32.40
CA GLU A 401 38.98 5.17 33.01
C GLU A 401 39.39 3.74 33.42
N LYS A 402 40.30 3.09 32.67
CA LYS A 402 40.84 1.78 33.02
C LYS A 402 41.82 1.85 34.19
N ASP A 403 42.62 2.90 34.29
CA ASP A 403 43.53 3.10 35.40
C ASP A 403 42.79 3.48 36.71
N GLU A 404 41.66 4.24 36.60
CA GLU A 404 40.81 4.53 37.75
C GLU A 404 40.04 3.29 38.24
N ALA A 405 39.58 2.42 37.31
CA ALA A 405 38.93 1.16 37.68
C ALA A 405 39.89 0.18 38.35
N ALA A 406 41.13 0.06 37.85
CA ALA A 406 42.18 -0.78 38.47
C ALA A 406 42.59 -0.26 39.87
N ALA A 407 42.68 1.05 40.05
CA ALA A 407 42.97 1.66 41.35
C ALA A 407 41.82 1.55 42.37
N ALA A 408 40.59 1.38 41.91
CA ALA A 408 39.42 1.12 42.74
C ALA A 408 39.40 -0.34 43.24
N GLU A 409 39.70 -1.31 42.36
CA GLU A 409 39.82 -2.74 42.75
C GLU A 409 40.96 -2.97 43.75
N GLU A 410 42.13 -2.33 43.58
CA GLU A 410 43.23 -2.45 44.54
C GLU A 410 42.88 -1.88 45.92
N LYS A 411 42.09 -0.83 45.99
CA LYS A 411 41.60 -0.27 47.25
C LYS A 411 40.53 -1.15 47.93
N GLU A 412 39.71 -1.83 47.18
CA GLU A 412 38.71 -2.74 47.72
C GLU A 412 39.34 -4.03 48.24
N GLU A 413 40.36 -4.58 47.54
CA GLU A 413 41.14 -5.72 47.99
C GLU A 413 41.98 -5.40 49.27
N ALA A 414 42.55 -4.19 49.36
CA ALA A 414 43.24 -3.73 50.54
C ALA A 414 42.32 -3.51 51.76
N ALA A 415 41.07 -3.09 51.52
CA ALA A 415 40.07 -2.93 52.57
C ALA A 415 39.54 -4.27 53.06
N GLU A 416 39.38 -5.25 52.18
CA GLU A 416 38.97 -6.62 52.55
C GLU A 416 40.06 -7.36 53.33
N ALA A 417 41.33 -7.17 52.96
CA ALA A 417 42.48 -7.72 53.70
C ALA A 417 42.64 -7.08 55.07
N ALA A 418 42.29 -5.81 55.25
CA ALA A 418 42.31 -5.13 56.55
C ALA A 418 41.14 -5.51 57.49
N ALA A 419 40.04 -6.00 56.92
CA ALA A 419 38.88 -6.48 57.67
C ALA A 419 39.02 -7.95 58.17
N ALA A 420 39.95 -8.69 57.58
CA ALA A 420 40.21 -10.11 57.89
C ALA A 420 41.37 -10.30 58.91
N ALA A 421 42.05 -9.23 59.35
CA ALA A 421 43.09 -9.21 60.35
C ALA A 421 42.59 -8.62 61.70
#